data_54274889b81d6fccc7ab79f8de0b0432
#
_entry.id   54274889b81d6fccc7ab79f8de0b0432
#
_cell.length_a   1.000
_cell.length_b   1.000
_cell.length_c   1.000
_cell.angle_alpha   90.00
_cell.angle_beta   90.00
_cell.angle_gamma   90.00
#
_symmetry.space_group_name_H-M   'P 1'
#
loop_
_entity.id
_entity.type
_entity.pdbx_description
1 polymer ?
#
loop_
_entity_poly.entity_id
_entity_poly.type
_entity_poly.pdbx_seq_one_letter_code
_entity_poly.pdbx_strand_id
1 'polypeptide(L)'
;MRQPRGDHRGILDPARLRREVRFRRHLPAPALRPWVEHYWLVDWALTAPFVQQVVPHPAVNVVFRQDAGGPETAEVAGVGRRLFTITLTGTGAVSGIQFRPGGFRPFWRRPVAGLTDRRVPLDTDPTAARAAGSAAPHSAGVATPHVAGPPAPPAAGPSVPPAAGSAGASPRCGGTDDERRRALDAFLLTWAPQPDPATAQAIALTETIRADRTLLRVDDLARRHDLPVRRLQRLFLDHVGVGPKWVIRRYRLLEAIEQVVSGSPDWAALAADLGYSDQAHLSRDFAAVTGRTPTGYARSLR
;
A
#
# COMPACT_ATOMS: atom_id res chain seq x y z
N MET A 1 4.82 -2.81 -25.30
CA MET A 1 4.89 -3.15 -23.86
C MET A 1 4.32 -1.97 -23.07
N ARG A 2 3.25 -2.13 -22.30
CA ARG A 2 2.76 -1.04 -21.42
C ARG A 2 3.76 -0.86 -20.29
N GLN A 3 4.40 0.29 -20.22
CA GLN A 3 5.21 0.68 -19.05
C GLN A 3 4.30 0.82 -17.81
N PRO A 4 4.82 0.53 -16.60
CA PRO A 4 4.10 0.90 -15.37
C PRO A 4 3.80 2.39 -15.45
N ARG A 5 2.58 2.79 -15.07
CA ARG A 5 2.23 4.21 -15.05
C ARG A 5 3.27 4.97 -14.25
N GLY A 6 3.92 5.96 -14.90
CA GLY A 6 4.96 6.80 -14.30
C GLY A 6 4.42 7.80 -13.27
N ASP A 7 3.23 7.54 -12.72
CA ASP A 7 2.63 8.41 -11.73
C ASP A 7 3.34 8.24 -10.37
N HIS A 8 3.73 9.36 -9.79
CA HIS A 8 4.24 9.43 -8.42
C HIS A 8 3.09 9.62 -7.42
N ARG A 9 1.89 9.15 -7.77
CA ARG A 9 0.69 9.34 -6.93
C ARG A 9 0.94 8.93 -5.50
N GLY A 10 0.63 9.85 -4.59
CA GLY A 10 0.80 9.66 -3.16
C GLY A 10 2.19 10.05 -2.62
N ILE A 11 3.24 10.16 -3.44
CA ILE A 11 4.53 10.68 -3.00
C ILE A 11 4.43 12.19 -2.84
N LEU A 12 4.65 12.71 -1.62
CA LEU A 12 4.43 14.14 -1.34
C LEU A 12 5.52 15.02 -1.95
N ASP A 13 6.77 14.57 -2.05
CA ASP A 13 7.85 15.30 -2.71
C ASP A 13 8.59 14.40 -3.71
N PRO A 14 8.02 14.21 -4.92
CA PRO A 14 8.62 13.35 -5.92
C PRO A 14 9.93 13.92 -6.50
N ALA A 15 10.11 15.24 -6.48
CA ALA A 15 11.33 15.88 -6.95
C ALA A 15 12.51 15.59 -5.99
N ARG A 16 12.29 15.77 -4.70
CA ARG A 16 13.27 15.44 -3.67
C ARG A 16 13.55 13.94 -3.64
N LEU A 17 12.53 13.09 -3.72
CA LEU A 17 12.74 11.64 -3.77
C LEU A 17 13.72 11.25 -4.87
N ARG A 18 13.58 11.78 -6.10
CA ARG A 18 14.46 11.46 -7.23
C ARG A 18 15.90 11.95 -7.05
N ARG A 19 16.12 12.96 -6.23
CA ARG A 19 17.50 13.45 -5.91
C ARG A 19 18.16 12.57 -4.85
N GLU A 20 17.41 12.10 -3.88
CA GLU A 20 17.93 11.41 -2.70
C GLU A 20 18.08 9.89 -2.89
N VAL A 21 17.18 9.30 -3.70
CA VAL A 21 17.14 7.84 -3.86
C VAL A 21 16.91 7.44 -5.31
N ARG A 22 17.38 6.27 -5.68
CA ARG A 22 17.10 5.65 -6.97
C ARG A 22 15.77 4.87 -6.87
N PHE A 23 14.68 5.45 -7.34
CA PHE A 23 13.36 4.84 -7.36
C PHE A 23 12.99 4.34 -8.75
N ARG A 24 12.56 3.06 -8.88
CA ARG A 24 12.16 2.43 -10.15
C ARG A 24 10.91 1.59 -9.96
N ARG A 25 10.17 1.40 -11.06
CA ARG A 25 9.00 0.52 -11.12
C ARG A 25 9.13 -0.46 -12.27
N HIS A 26 8.71 -1.70 -12.03
CA HIS A 26 8.75 -2.78 -13.01
C HIS A 26 7.41 -3.51 -13.05
N LEU A 27 7.02 -3.97 -14.25
CA LEU A 27 5.84 -4.84 -14.37
C LEU A 27 6.19 -6.25 -13.93
N PRO A 28 5.25 -6.94 -13.24
CA PRO A 28 5.40 -8.35 -12.92
C PRO A 28 5.29 -9.23 -14.16
N ALA A 29 5.68 -10.50 -14.02
CA ALA A 29 5.43 -11.52 -15.02
C ALA A 29 3.95 -11.55 -15.44
N PRO A 30 3.63 -11.88 -16.71
CA PRO A 30 2.24 -11.85 -17.21
C PRO A 30 1.25 -12.62 -16.33
N ALA A 31 1.66 -13.76 -15.79
CA ALA A 31 0.84 -14.61 -14.94
C ALA A 31 0.42 -13.92 -13.61
N LEU A 32 1.18 -12.93 -13.13
CA LEU A 32 0.91 -12.20 -11.88
C LEU A 32 0.14 -10.88 -12.08
N ARG A 33 0.06 -10.36 -13.31
CA ARG A 33 -0.60 -9.08 -13.63
C ARG A 33 -2.08 -9.00 -13.28
N PRO A 34 -2.85 -10.09 -13.21
CA PRO A 34 -4.22 -10.01 -12.71
C PRO A 34 -4.30 -9.46 -11.28
N TRP A 35 -3.31 -9.69 -10.44
CA TRP A 35 -3.33 -9.35 -9.01
C TRP A 35 -2.33 -8.25 -8.62
N VAL A 36 -1.18 -8.18 -9.32
CA VAL A 36 -0.07 -7.26 -9.01
C VAL A 36 -0.10 -6.07 -9.96
N GLU A 37 -0.04 -4.87 -9.40
CA GLU A 37 0.02 -3.62 -10.19
C GLU A 37 1.43 -3.40 -10.73
N HIS A 38 2.43 -3.40 -9.85
CA HIS A 38 3.84 -3.26 -10.18
C HIS A 38 4.76 -3.65 -9.02
N TYR A 39 6.01 -3.89 -9.32
CA TYR A 39 7.11 -3.87 -8.36
C TYR A 39 7.71 -2.47 -8.29
N TRP A 40 8.14 -2.07 -7.09
CA TRP A 40 8.88 -0.85 -6.88
C TRP A 40 10.18 -1.14 -6.13
N LEU A 41 11.27 -0.56 -6.65
CA LEU A 41 12.60 -0.74 -6.13
C LEU A 41 13.16 0.60 -5.70
N VAL A 42 13.76 0.65 -4.52
CA VAL A 42 14.42 1.84 -3.97
C VAL A 42 15.80 1.44 -3.50
N ASP A 43 16.81 2.20 -3.91
CA ASP A 43 18.16 2.11 -3.37
C ASP A 43 18.59 3.50 -2.93
N TRP A 44 19.32 3.57 -1.82
CA TRP A 44 19.85 4.83 -1.31
C TRP A 44 21.25 4.67 -0.73
N ALA A 45 22.02 5.77 -0.82
CA ALA A 45 23.31 5.97 -0.15
C ALA A 45 23.34 7.42 0.31
N LEU A 46 22.92 7.67 1.54
CA LEU A 46 22.62 8.99 2.07
C LEU A 46 23.71 9.42 3.07
N THR A 47 24.16 10.66 2.96
CA THR A 47 25.07 11.28 3.93
C THR A 47 24.34 11.94 5.09
N ALA A 48 23.04 12.24 4.94
CA ALA A 48 22.17 12.80 5.96
C ALA A 48 20.81 12.09 5.95
N PRO A 49 20.08 12.10 7.07
CA PRO A 49 18.74 11.49 7.14
C PRO A 49 17.77 12.09 6.11
N PHE A 50 17.07 11.25 5.37
CA PHE A 50 16.02 11.63 4.42
C PHE A 50 14.67 11.14 4.90
N VAL A 51 13.72 12.07 5.13
CA VAL A 51 12.35 11.74 5.52
C VAL A 51 11.47 11.64 4.28
N GLN A 52 10.97 10.44 4.01
CA GLN A 52 10.02 10.17 2.93
C GLN A 52 8.60 10.10 3.46
N GLN A 53 7.67 10.80 2.80
CA GLN A 53 6.25 10.80 3.12
C GLN A 53 5.43 10.34 1.92
N VAL A 54 4.50 9.41 2.17
CA VAL A 54 3.63 8.84 1.13
C VAL A 54 2.19 8.76 1.64
N VAL A 55 1.26 9.29 0.86
CA VAL A 55 -0.17 9.02 1.06
C VAL A 55 -0.47 7.65 0.48
N PRO A 56 -0.83 6.65 1.31
CA PRO A 56 -0.98 5.28 0.85
C PRO A 56 -2.12 5.14 -0.15
N HIS A 57 -1.89 4.32 -1.18
CA HIS A 57 -2.94 3.81 -2.06
C HIS A 57 -3.83 2.81 -1.31
N PRO A 58 -5.06 2.55 -1.81
CA PRO A 58 -5.94 1.49 -1.27
C PRO A 58 -5.44 0.09 -1.68
N ALA A 59 -4.16 -0.19 -1.46
CA ALA A 59 -3.47 -1.38 -1.92
C ALA A 59 -2.61 -1.98 -0.80
N VAL A 60 -2.56 -3.31 -0.75
CA VAL A 60 -1.61 -4.05 0.08
C VAL A 60 -0.25 -4.05 -0.61
N ASN A 61 0.81 -3.99 0.18
CA ASN A 61 2.18 -4.17 -0.29
C ASN A 61 2.86 -5.32 0.46
N VAL A 62 3.69 -6.09 -0.23
CA VAL A 62 4.72 -6.92 0.39
C VAL A 62 6.04 -6.20 0.22
N VAL A 63 6.80 -6.05 1.30
CA VAL A 63 7.98 -5.20 1.34
C VAL A 63 9.15 -6.00 1.90
N PHE A 64 10.24 -6.06 1.15
CA PHE A 64 11.53 -6.58 1.55
C PHE A 64 12.47 -5.39 1.73
N ARG A 65 13.16 -5.31 2.86
CA ARG A 65 14.06 -4.21 3.19
C ARG A 65 15.36 -4.73 3.75
N GLN A 66 16.46 -4.13 3.31
CA GLN A 66 17.79 -4.34 3.85
C GLN A 66 18.49 -2.99 4.03
N ASP A 67 18.81 -2.66 5.27
CA ASP A 67 19.71 -1.55 5.60
C ASP A 67 21.14 -2.06 5.66
N ALA A 68 22.11 -1.17 5.45
CA ALA A 68 23.54 -1.54 5.43
C ALA A 68 23.96 -2.29 6.71
N GLY A 69 24.55 -3.47 6.53
CA GLY A 69 25.04 -4.32 7.62
C GLY A 69 23.97 -4.99 8.46
N GLY A 70 22.70 -4.76 8.16
CA GLY A 70 21.56 -5.38 8.85
C GLY A 70 21.00 -6.63 8.12
N PRO A 71 20.18 -7.43 8.81
CA PRO A 71 19.45 -8.52 8.19
C PRO A 71 18.37 -7.99 7.24
N GLU A 72 18.05 -8.76 6.21
CA GLU A 72 16.87 -8.51 5.39
C GLU A 72 15.60 -8.76 6.23
N THR A 73 14.66 -7.84 6.17
CA THR A 73 13.34 -7.96 6.79
C THR A 73 12.28 -8.04 5.71
N ALA A 74 11.20 -8.77 5.99
CA ALA A 74 10.05 -8.87 5.10
C ALA A 74 8.75 -8.66 5.86
N GLU A 75 7.81 -7.96 5.25
CA GLU A 75 6.52 -7.68 5.86
C GLU A 75 5.39 -7.52 4.84
N VAL A 76 4.17 -7.81 5.28
CA VAL A 76 2.95 -7.43 4.59
C VAL A 76 2.43 -6.13 5.18
N ALA A 77 2.42 -5.08 4.39
CA ALA A 77 1.83 -3.79 4.74
C ALA A 77 0.41 -3.71 4.19
N GLY A 78 -0.58 -3.74 5.07
CA GLY A 78 -1.99 -3.57 4.74
C GLY A 78 -2.31 -2.15 4.26
N VAL A 79 -3.56 -1.92 3.90
CA VAL A 79 -4.01 -0.58 3.48
C VAL A 79 -3.87 0.41 4.62
N GLY A 80 -2.96 1.38 4.46
CA GLY A 80 -2.77 2.46 5.41
C GLY A 80 -3.80 3.58 5.23
N ARG A 81 -4.44 3.99 6.31
CA ARG A 81 -5.40 5.12 6.28
C ARG A 81 -4.75 6.46 6.58
N ARG A 82 -3.59 6.46 7.23
CA ARG A 82 -2.81 7.65 7.59
C ARG A 82 -1.63 7.85 6.68
N LEU A 83 -1.01 9.03 6.72
CA LEU A 83 0.24 9.32 6.05
C LEU A 83 1.32 8.32 6.51
N PHE A 84 1.96 7.68 5.56
CA PHE A 84 3.13 6.87 5.83
C PHE A 84 4.38 7.76 5.84
N THR A 85 5.15 7.68 6.90
CA THR A 85 6.41 8.42 7.03
C THR A 85 7.51 7.46 7.42
N ILE A 86 8.64 7.56 6.74
CA ILE A 86 9.85 6.76 7.03
C ILE A 86 11.08 7.65 6.91
N THR A 87 12.02 7.47 7.83
CA THR A 87 13.34 8.09 7.74
C THR A 87 14.32 7.07 7.20
N LEU A 88 14.99 7.41 6.09
CA LEU A 88 16.09 6.63 5.52
C LEU A 88 17.41 7.24 5.96
N THR A 89 18.38 6.38 6.28
CA THR A 89 19.72 6.78 6.73
C THR A 89 20.76 5.85 6.11
N GLY A 90 21.99 6.34 5.94
CA GLY A 90 23.09 5.53 5.43
C GLY A 90 22.81 4.90 4.07
N THR A 91 23.14 3.63 3.90
CA THR A 91 22.89 2.86 2.68
C THR A 91 21.85 1.78 2.91
N GLY A 92 21.07 1.47 1.89
CA GLY A 92 20.08 0.39 1.96
C GLY A 92 19.31 0.21 0.67
N ALA A 93 18.47 -0.81 0.66
CA ALA A 93 17.63 -1.15 -0.47
C ALA A 93 16.27 -1.70 -0.01
N VAL A 94 15.25 -1.45 -0.82
CA VAL A 94 13.89 -2.00 -0.64
C VAL A 94 13.39 -2.54 -1.97
N SER A 95 12.79 -3.72 -1.92
CA SER A 95 11.98 -4.28 -3.00
C SER A 95 10.54 -4.43 -2.53
N GLY A 96 9.62 -3.78 -3.21
CA GLY A 96 8.20 -3.84 -2.85
C GLY A 96 7.33 -4.38 -3.97
N ILE A 97 6.30 -5.09 -3.59
CA ILE A 97 5.24 -5.60 -4.45
C ILE A 97 3.98 -4.81 -4.13
N GLN A 98 3.50 -3.99 -5.04
CA GLN A 98 2.20 -3.34 -4.89
C GLN A 98 1.13 -4.17 -5.59
N PHE A 99 0.17 -4.66 -4.82
CA PHE A 99 -0.98 -5.36 -5.38
C PHE A 99 -1.99 -4.37 -5.97
N ARG A 100 -2.79 -4.84 -6.94
CA ARG A 100 -3.99 -4.10 -7.34
C ARG A 100 -4.93 -4.01 -6.14
N PRO A 101 -5.65 -2.90 -5.93
CA PRO A 101 -6.67 -2.86 -4.90
C PRO A 101 -7.67 -4.00 -5.07
N GLY A 102 -7.78 -4.86 -4.05
CA GLY A 102 -8.55 -6.10 -4.11
C GLY A 102 -7.76 -7.35 -4.55
N GLY A 103 -6.54 -7.18 -5.09
CA GLY A 103 -5.77 -8.29 -5.67
C GLY A 103 -5.02 -9.18 -4.66
N PHE A 104 -4.93 -8.80 -3.39
CA PHE A 104 -4.14 -9.56 -2.40
C PHE A 104 -4.87 -10.75 -1.78
N ARG A 105 -6.21 -10.80 -1.85
CA ARG A 105 -7.04 -11.82 -1.20
C ARG A 105 -6.68 -13.28 -1.56
N PRO A 106 -6.36 -13.64 -2.81
CA PRO A 106 -5.95 -15.01 -3.17
C PRO A 106 -4.64 -15.47 -2.51
N PHE A 107 -3.75 -14.54 -2.20
CA PHE A 107 -2.49 -14.80 -1.50
C PHE A 107 -2.71 -14.91 0.02
N TRP A 108 -3.49 -13.99 0.57
CA TRP A 108 -3.75 -13.90 2.01
C TRP A 108 -4.75 -14.94 2.52
N ARG A 109 -5.70 -15.37 1.68
CA ARG A 109 -6.75 -16.37 1.96
C ARG A 109 -7.66 -16.07 3.16
N ARG A 110 -7.62 -14.84 3.65
CA ARG A 110 -8.41 -14.29 4.78
C ARG A 110 -8.91 -12.90 4.42
N PRO A 111 -9.94 -12.36 5.12
CA PRO A 111 -10.36 -10.97 4.91
C PRO A 111 -9.20 -9.98 5.05
N VAL A 112 -9.01 -9.14 4.03
CA VAL A 112 -7.93 -8.16 3.98
C VAL A 112 -8.13 -7.04 5.01
N ALA A 113 -9.35 -6.83 5.50
CA ALA A 113 -9.66 -5.88 6.57
C ALA A 113 -8.83 -6.12 7.85
N GLY A 114 -8.45 -7.36 8.12
CA GLY A 114 -7.56 -7.68 9.25
C GLY A 114 -6.14 -7.11 9.14
N LEU A 115 -5.75 -6.62 7.95
CA LEU A 115 -4.46 -5.97 7.69
C LEU A 115 -4.53 -4.44 7.68
N THR A 116 -5.73 -3.83 7.73
CA THR A 116 -5.87 -2.38 7.63
C THR A 116 -5.12 -1.68 8.76
N ASP A 117 -4.28 -0.69 8.41
CA ASP A 117 -3.36 0.04 9.29
C ASP A 117 -2.33 -0.85 10.03
N ARG A 118 -2.09 -2.06 9.54
CA ARG A 118 -1.14 -3.00 10.14
C ARG A 118 0.00 -3.34 9.19
N ARG A 119 1.16 -3.61 9.79
CA ARG A 119 2.31 -4.23 9.14
C ARG A 119 2.56 -5.55 9.87
N VAL A 120 2.57 -6.63 9.13
CA VAL A 120 2.70 -7.98 9.69
C VAL A 120 3.99 -8.57 9.15
N PRO A 121 4.91 -9.02 10.01
CA PRO A 121 6.12 -9.70 9.56
C PRO A 121 5.76 -10.86 8.63
N LEU A 122 6.51 -10.98 7.56
CA LEU A 122 6.44 -12.10 6.64
C LEU A 122 7.59 -13.04 7.00
N ASP A 123 7.24 -14.23 7.47
CA ASP A 123 8.22 -15.26 7.72
C ASP A 123 8.71 -15.81 6.39
N THR A 124 9.97 -15.55 6.08
CA THR A 124 10.63 -16.02 4.85
C THR A 124 11.47 -17.29 5.10
N ASP A 125 11.59 -17.72 6.37
CA ASP A 125 12.30 -18.93 6.73
C ASP A 125 11.33 -20.12 6.87
N PRO A 126 11.41 -21.13 5.98
CA PRO A 126 10.57 -22.31 6.06
C PRO A 126 10.80 -23.18 7.31
N THR A 127 11.90 -22.99 8.05
CA THR A 127 12.21 -23.75 9.26
C THR A 127 11.53 -23.18 10.51
N ALA A 128 11.33 -21.87 10.60
CA ALA A 128 10.67 -21.19 11.72
C ALA A 128 9.16 -21.52 11.82
N ALA A 129 8.50 -21.80 10.70
CA ALA A 129 7.07 -22.14 10.65
C ALA A 129 6.70 -23.45 11.35
N ARG A 130 7.66 -24.39 11.51
CA ARG A 130 7.44 -25.65 12.24
C ARG A 130 7.43 -25.47 13.76
N ALA A 131 8.08 -24.44 14.30
CA ALA A 131 8.16 -24.18 15.74
C ALA A 131 6.93 -23.46 16.31
N ALA A 132 6.19 -22.70 15.50
CA ALA A 132 5.04 -21.89 15.95
C ALA A 132 3.71 -22.65 16.03
N GLY A 133 3.66 -23.91 15.59
CA GLY A 133 2.44 -24.76 15.59
C GLY A 133 2.04 -25.37 16.93
N SER A 134 2.79 -25.12 18.02
CA SER A 134 2.59 -25.79 19.32
C SER A 134 2.53 -24.85 20.53
N ALA A 135 1.73 -23.77 20.49
CA ALA A 135 1.45 -23.02 21.71
C ALA A 135 -0.04 -22.65 21.79
N ALA A 136 -0.74 -23.31 22.69
CA ALA A 136 -2.10 -22.98 23.10
C ALA A 136 -2.15 -21.68 23.91
N PRO A 137 -3.30 -20.96 23.94
CA PRO A 137 -3.39 -19.64 24.56
C PRO A 137 -3.54 -19.76 26.09
N HIS A 138 -2.77 -18.98 26.84
CA HIS A 138 -3.04 -18.71 28.26
C HIS A 138 -3.46 -17.27 28.48
N SER A 139 -4.41 -17.15 29.37
CA SER A 139 -5.29 -16.04 29.74
C SER A 139 -4.63 -14.82 30.39
N ALA A 140 -5.22 -13.67 30.09
CA ALA A 140 -5.55 -12.50 30.92
C ALA A 140 -4.60 -12.00 32.03
N GLY A 141 -4.20 -10.73 31.90
CA GLY A 141 -3.70 -9.90 32.99
C GLY A 141 -3.93 -8.43 32.70
N VAL A 142 -4.71 -7.77 33.57
CA VAL A 142 -5.05 -6.33 33.56
C VAL A 142 -3.83 -5.53 34.01
N ALA A 143 -3.49 -4.43 33.36
CA ALA A 143 -2.57 -3.41 33.84
C ALA A 143 -2.91 -1.99 33.38
N THR A 144 -2.78 -1.07 34.30
CA THR A 144 -3.06 0.37 34.36
C THR A 144 -2.15 1.23 33.49
N PRO A 145 -2.51 2.51 33.19
CA PRO A 145 -1.84 3.34 32.18
C PRO A 145 -0.58 4.04 32.71
N HIS A 146 0.48 4.09 31.90
CA HIS A 146 1.62 4.97 32.11
C HIS A 146 2.07 5.63 30.79
N VAL A 147 2.61 6.84 30.93
CA VAL A 147 2.97 7.89 29.98
C VAL A 147 3.81 7.44 28.76
N ALA A 148 3.54 8.10 27.63
CA ALA A 148 4.01 7.82 26.29
C ALA A 148 5.55 7.85 26.11
N GLY A 149 6.07 6.68 25.73
CA GLY A 149 7.32 6.48 24.97
C GLY A 149 6.98 6.07 23.52
N PRO A 150 7.95 6.00 22.60
CA PRO A 150 7.67 5.56 21.22
C PRO A 150 7.01 4.18 21.25
N PRO A 151 6.02 3.89 20.35
CA PRO A 151 5.27 2.66 20.42
C PRO A 151 6.19 1.45 20.23
N ALA A 152 6.18 0.56 21.23
CA ALA A 152 6.78 -0.74 21.15
C ALA A 152 6.17 -1.53 19.96
N PRO A 153 6.93 -2.43 19.33
CA PRO A 153 6.38 -3.25 18.25
C PRO A 153 5.18 -4.04 18.80
N PRO A 154 4.06 -4.10 18.05
CA PRO A 154 2.88 -4.83 18.50
C PRO A 154 3.24 -6.31 18.68
N ALA A 155 2.73 -6.88 19.76
CA ALA A 155 2.84 -8.31 20.05
C ALA A 155 2.50 -9.17 18.83
N ALA A 156 3.23 -10.27 18.65
CA ALA A 156 3.14 -11.19 17.52
C ALA A 156 1.69 -11.52 17.16
N GLY A 157 1.21 -10.89 16.09
CA GLY A 157 -0.03 -11.29 15.43
C GLY A 157 0.22 -12.57 14.63
N PRO A 158 -0.82 -13.24 14.15
CA PRO A 158 -0.68 -14.52 13.45
C PRO A 158 0.26 -14.36 12.24
N SER A 159 1.33 -15.17 12.25
CA SER A 159 2.28 -15.27 11.13
C SER A 159 1.55 -15.63 9.83
N VAL A 160 1.99 -15.09 8.73
CA VAL A 160 1.56 -15.52 7.40
C VAL A 160 2.01 -16.97 7.22
N PRO A 161 1.13 -17.93 6.90
CA PRO A 161 1.59 -19.28 6.63
C PRO A 161 2.56 -19.25 5.45
N PRO A 162 3.71 -19.93 5.53
CA PRO A 162 4.62 -20.06 4.39
C PRO A 162 3.89 -20.76 3.25
N ALA A 163 4.14 -20.34 2.03
CA ALA A 163 3.69 -21.07 0.86
C ALA A 163 4.27 -22.48 0.91
N ALA A 164 3.40 -23.49 0.89
CA ALA A 164 3.83 -24.88 0.85
C ALA A 164 4.55 -25.12 -0.50
N GLY A 165 5.83 -25.40 -0.46
CA GLY A 165 6.60 -25.87 -1.59
C GLY A 165 7.82 -25.01 -1.95
N SER A 166 8.98 -25.64 -1.83
CA SER A 166 10.32 -25.24 -2.26
C SER A 166 10.94 -24.00 -1.62
N ALA A 167 12.18 -24.16 -1.18
CA ALA A 167 13.10 -23.13 -0.74
C ALA A 167 13.48 -22.20 -1.91
N GLY A 168 12.55 -21.33 -2.32
CA GLY A 168 12.86 -20.19 -3.18
C GLY A 168 13.63 -19.19 -2.33
N ALA A 169 14.84 -18.82 -2.76
CA ALA A 169 15.60 -17.77 -2.11
C ALA A 169 14.72 -16.52 -1.97
N SER A 170 14.62 -15.99 -0.74
CA SER A 170 13.91 -14.73 -0.50
C SER A 170 14.39 -13.65 -1.47
N PRO A 171 13.50 -12.80 -2.00
CA PRO A 171 13.90 -11.72 -2.90
C PRO A 171 14.90 -10.81 -2.19
N ARG A 172 16.13 -10.86 -2.63
CA ARG A 172 17.19 -10.03 -2.04
C ARG A 172 17.03 -8.59 -2.47
N CYS A 173 17.30 -7.67 -1.56
CA CYS A 173 17.32 -6.25 -1.86
C CYS A 173 18.55 -5.82 -2.68
N GLY A 174 19.52 -6.70 -2.93
CA GLY A 174 20.71 -6.49 -3.76
C GLY A 174 20.58 -7.02 -5.18
N GLY A 175 21.57 -6.69 -6.03
CA GLY A 175 21.62 -7.14 -7.43
C GLY A 175 20.99 -6.16 -8.42
N THR A 176 20.91 -6.61 -9.68
CA THR A 176 20.30 -5.85 -10.76
C THR A 176 18.77 -5.80 -10.65
N ASP A 177 18.16 -4.80 -11.27
CA ASP A 177 16.71 -4.66 -11.32
C ASP A 177 16.01 -5.93 -11.88
N ASP A 178 16.61 -6.57 -12.89
CA ASP A 178 16.07 -7.78 -13.49
C ASP A 178 16.18 -9.03 -12.60
N GLU A 179 17.25 -9.14 -11.82
CA GLU A 179 17.40 -10.20 -10.81
C GLU A 179 16.36 -10.04 -9.70
N ARG A 180 16.22 -8.84 -9.17
CA ARG A 180 15.20 -8.51 -8.15
C ARG A 180 13.79 -8.79 -8.67
N ARG A 181 13.47 -8.35 -9.89
CA ARG A 181 12.17 -8.61 -10.52
C ARG A 181 11.89 -10.11 -10.64
N ARG A 182 12.85 -10.89 -11.14
CA ARG A 182 12.72 -12.36 -11.27
C ARG A 182 12.55 -13.03 -9.90
N ALA A 183 13.26 -12.56 -8.88
CA ALA A 183 13.13 -13.08 -7.53
C ALA A 183 11.73 -12.79 -6.93
N LEU A 184 11.17 -11.59 -7.17
CA LEU A 184 9.81 -11.23 -6.74
C LEU A 184 8.75 -12.05 -7.49
N ASP A 185 8.91 -12.28 -8.81
CA ASP A 185 8.04 -13.15 -9.59
C ASP A 185 8.05 -14.59 -9.02
N ALA A 186 9.25 -15.16 -8.83
CA ALA A 186 9.41 -16.50 -8.29
C ALA A 186 8.80 -16.63 -6.90
N PHE A 187 9.04 -15.66 -6.00
CA PHE A 187 8.46 -15.62 -4.68
C PHE A 187 6.93 -15.66 -4.71
N LEU A 188 6.29 -14.80 -5.51
CA LEU A 188 4.83 -14.78 -5.58
C LEU A 188 4.23 -16.04 -6.19
N LEU A 189 4.91 -16.65 -7.16
CA LEU A 189 4.47 -17.90 -7.78
C LEU A 189 4.47 -19.08 -6.81
N THR A 190 5.34 -19.06 -5.78
CA THR A 190 5.30 -20.09 -4.71
C THR A 190 4.00 -20.07 -3.90
N TRP A 191 3.30 -18.94 -3.84
CA TRP A 191 2.02 -18.81 -3.13
C TRP A 191 0.86 -19.48 -3.90
N ALA A 192 1.07 -19.86 -5.16
CA ALA A 192 0.10 -20.52 -6.03
C ALA A 192 -1.31 -19.87 -5.94
N PRO A 193 -1.44 -18.56 -6.22
CA PRO A 193 -2.73 -17.89 -6.13
C PRO A 193 -3.70 -18.50 -7.13
N GLN A 194 -4.92 -18.80 -6.66
CA GLN A 194 -5.96 -19.30 -7.53
C GLN A 194 -6.85 -18.15 -8.01
N PRO A 195 -7.29 -18.16 -9.28
CA PRO A 195 -8.28 -17.23 -9.78
C PRO A 195 -9.55 -17.29 -8.92
N ASP A 196 -10.06 -16.12 -8.56
CA ASP A 196 -11.29 -15.97 -7.75
C ASP A 196 -12.16 -14.88 -8.40
N PRO A 197 -13.40 -15.21 -8.80
CA PRO A 197 -14.33 -14.24 -9.41
C PRO A 197 -14.60 -13.03 -8.50
N ALA A 198 -14.65 -13.22 -7.18
CA ALA A 198 -14.88 -12.11 -6.25
C ALA A 198 -13.68 -11.16 -6.20
N THR A 199 -12.47 -11.70 -6.28
CA THR A 199 -11.23 -10.90 -6.44
C THR A 199 -11.26 -10.10 -7.74
N ALA A 200 -11.61 -10.72 -8.87
CA ALA A 200 -11.74 -10.02 -10.15
C ALA A 200 -12.78 -8.90 -10.09
N GLN A 201 -13.92 -9.16 -9.46
CA GLN A 201 -14.97 -8.17 -9.24
C GLN A 201 -14.50 -7.00 -8.37
N ALA A 202 -13.79 -7.27 -7.27
CA ALA A 202 -13.26 -6.22 -6.39
C ALA A 202 -12.24 -5.33 -7.13
N ILE A 203 -11.36 -5.92 -7.94
CA ILE A 203 -10.41 -5.19 -8.77
C ILE A 203 -11.15 -4.31 -9.78
N ALA A 204 -12.13 -4.86 -10.52
CA ALA A 204 -12.91 -4.11 -11.51
C ALA A 204 -13.64 -2.91 -10.89
N LEU A 205 -14.25 -3.09 -9.72
CA LEU A 205 -14.94 -2.02 -8.99
C LEU A 205 -13.97 -0.91 -8.54
N THR A 206 -12.78 -1.27 -8.06
CA THR A 206 -11.78 -0.27 -7.67
C THR A 206 -11.19 0.46 -8.88
N GLU A 207 -11.03 -0.21 -10.02
CA GLU A 207 -10.65 0.42 -11.29
C GLU A 207 -11.74 1.40 -11.78
N THR A 208 -13.02 1.04 -11.65
CA THR A 208 -14.14 1.95 -11.96
C THR A 208 -14.05 3.23 -11.13
N ILE A 209 -13.84 3.12 -9.80
CA ILE A 209 -13.68 4.29 -8.91
C ILE A 209 -12.46 5.12 -9.33
N ARG A 210 -11.36 4.48 -9.71
CA ARG A 210 -10.11 5.15 -10.09
C ARG A 210 -10.26 5.90 -11.42
N ALA A 211 -10.94 5.29 -12.40
CA ALA A 211 -11.06 5.80 -13.74
C ALA A 211 -12.13 6.90 -13.87
N ASP A 212 -13.20 6.81 -13.10
CA ASP A 212 -14.34 7.71 -13.18
C ASP A 212 -14.35 8.73 -12.03
N ARG A 213 -13.97 9.98 -12.35
CA ARG A 213 -13.95 11.10 -11.39
C ARG A 213 -15.35 11.52 -10.94
N THR A 214 -16.37 11.26 -11.73
CA THR A 214 -17.78 11.64 -11.42
C THR A 214 -18.42 10.71 -10.40
N LEU A 215 -17.81 9.57 -10.13
CA LEU A 215 -18.31 8.60 -9.17
C LEU A 215 -17.94 9.02 -7.74
N LEU A 216 -18.90 9.67 -7.06
CA LEU A 216 -18.71 10.28 -5.74
C LEU A 216 -19.42 9.51 -4.61
N ARG A 217 -20.43 8.69 -4.93
CA ARG A 217 -21.30 8.01 -3.96
C ARG A 217 -21.23 6.50 -4.13
N VAL A 218 -21.32 5.81 -2.99
CA VAL A 218 -21.35 4.33 -2.97
C VAL A 218 -22.58 3.78 -3.69
N ASP A 219 -23.72 4.51 -3.57
CA ASP A 219 -24.98 4.12 -4.22
C ASP A 219 -24.87 4.17 -5.75
N ASP A 220 -24.10 5.11 -6.30
CA ASP A 220 -23.87 5.21 -7.74
C ASP A 220 -23.03 4.03 -8.25
N LEU A 221 -21.98 3.66 -7.49
CA LEU A 221 -21.18 2.47 -7.80
C LEU A 221 -22.04 1.20 -7.73
N ALA A 222 -22.88 1.08 -6.70
CA ALA A 222 -23.76 -0.06 -6.49
C ALA A 222 -24.76 -0.22 -7.64
N ARG A 223 -25.44 0.86 -8.05
CA ARG A 223 -26.37 0.88 -9.18
C ARG A 223 -25.69 0.54 -10.51
N ARG A 224 -24.52 1.13 -10.76
CA ARG A 224 -23.76 0.92 -12.01
C ARG A 224 -23.35 -0.53 -12.24
N HIS A 225 -23.16 -1.28 -11.16
CA HIS A 225 -22.74 -2.68 -11.21
C HIS A 225 -23.81 -3.67 -10.79
N ASP A 226 -25.04 -3.22 -10.63
CA ASP A 226 -26.21 -4.02 -10.19
C ASP A 226 -25.90 -4.83 -8.92
N LEU A 227 -25.34 -4.16 -7.91
CA LEU A 227 -24.95 -4.76 -6.64
C LEU A 227 -25.67 -4.08 -5.47
N PRO A 228 -26.25 -4.85 -4.52
CA PRO A 228 -26.69 -4.29 -3.26
C PRO A 228 -25.55 -3.64 -2.50
N VAL A 229 -25.76 -2.45 -1.93
CA VAL A 229 -24.75 -1.68 -1.18
C VAL A 229 -24.07 -2.52 -0.09
N ARG A 230 -24.84 -3.34 0.64
CA ARG A 230 -24.31 -4.24 1.68
C ARG A 230 -23.33 -5.28 1.12
N ARG A 231 -23.63 -5.85 -0.05
CA ARG A 231 -22.75 -6.80 -0.74
C ARG A 231 -21.46 -6.11 -1.18
N LEU A 232 -21.58 -4.90 -1.73
CA LEU A 232 -20.45 -4.08 -2.14
C LEU A 232 -19.53 -3.76 -0.95
N GLN A 233 -20.10 -3.32 0.18
CA GLN A 233 -19.35 -3.03 1.40
C GLN A 233 -18.58 -4.27 1.92
N ARG A 234 -19.25 -5.44 1.96
CA ARG A 234 -18.63 -6.69 2.38
C ARG A 234 -17.49 -7.10 1.45
N LEU A 235 -17.71 -7.04 0.12
CA LEU A 235 -16.69 -7.34 -0.88
C LEU A 235 -15.44 -6.45 -0.70
N PHE A 236 -15.63 -5.16 -0.47
CA PHE A 236 -14.53 -4.23 -0.25
C PHE A 236 -13.76 -4.51 1.05
N LEU A 237 -14.45 -4.81 2.15
CA LEU A 237 -13.78 -5.18 3.40
C LEU A 237 -13.00 -6.48 3.25
N ASP A 238 -13.57 -7.46 2.55
CA ASP A 238 -12.96 -8.78 2.38
C ASP A 238 -11.73 -8.74 1.45
N HIS A 239 -11.77 -7.99 0.35
CA HIS A 239 -10.76 -8.00 -0.70
C HIS A 239 -9.82 -6.77 -0.68
N VAL A 240 -10.35 -5.58 -0.38
CA VAL A 240 -9.56 -4.33 -0.38
C VAL A 240 -9.05 -3.99 1.02
N GLY A 241 -9.82 -4.35 2.06
CA GLY A 241 -9.51 -4.08 3.46
C GLY A 241 -10.19 -2.83 4.03
N VAL A 242 -10.75 -1.98 3.18
CA VAL A 242 -11.43 -0.73 3.56
C VAL A 242 -12.73 -0.60 2.76
N GLY A 243 -13.70 0.17 3.29
CA GLY A 243 -14.99 0.34 2.62
C GLY A 243 -14.92 1.18 1.34
N PRO A 244 -15.90 1.05 0.42
CA PRO A 244 -15.91 1.73 -0.89
C PRO A 244 -15.93 3.26 -0.75
N LYS A 245 -16.63 3.82 0.23
CA LYS A 245 -16.63 5.27 0.49
C LYS A 245 -15.22 5.80 0.77
N TRP A 246 -14.43 5.05 1.55
CA TRP A 246 -13.06 5.42 1.84
C TRP A 246 -12.19 5.38 0.58
N VAL A 247 -12.36 4.36 -0.28
CA VAL A 247 -11.61 4.23 -1.54
C VAL A 247 -11.92 5.39 -2.49
N ILE A 248 -13.21 5.75 -2.64
CA ILE A 248 -13.64 6.91 -3.44
C ILE A 248 -12.93 8.18 -2.94
N ARG A 249 -13.02 8.49 -1.64
CA ARG A 249 -12.37 9.68 -1.05
C ARG A 249 -10.86 9.65 -1.22
N ARG A 250 -10.23 8.49 -1.06
CA ARG A 250 -8.77 8.34 -1.20
C ARG A 250 -8.31 8.65 -2.63
N TYR A 251 -9.00 8.15 -3.65
CA TYR A 251 -8.63 8.47 -5.03
C TYR A 251 -8.84 9.95 -5.37
N ARG A 252 -9.89 10.60 -4.84
CA ARG A 252 -10.08 12.06 -5.01
C ARG A 252 -8.94 12.85 -4.37
N LEU A 253 -8.52 12.43 -3.18
CA LEU A 253 -7.39 13.07 -2.49
C LEU A 253 -6.06 12.88 -3.25
N LEU A 254 -5.80 11.67 -3.75
CA LEU A 254 -4.60 11.40 -4.57
C LEU A 254 -4.59 12.24 -5.84
N GLU A 255 -5.74 12.43 -6.46
CA GLU A 255 -5.91 13.34 -7.60
C GLU A 255 -5.61 14.79 -7.23
N ALA A 256 -6.15 15.27 -6.09
CA ALA A 256 -5.86 16.61 -5.60
C ALA A 256 -4.34 16.83 -5.39
N ILE A 257 -3.66 15.86 -4.79
CA ILE A 257 -2.20 15.92 -4.58
C ILE A 257 -1.46 16.00 -5.93
N GLU A 258 -1.88 15.23 -6.92
CA GLU A 258 -1.26 15.21 -8.24
C GLU A 258 -1.42 16.54 -8.97
N GLN A 259 -2.62 17.14 -8.88
CA GLN A 259 -2.88 18.46 -9.45
C GLN A 259 -1.99 19.55 -8.81
N VAL A 260 -1.76 19.47 -7.50
CA VAL A 260 -0.85 20.38 -6.79
C VAL A 260 0.60 20.20 -7.25
N VAL A 261 1.04 18.96 -7.41
CA VAL A 261 2.41 18.65 -7.87
C VAL A 261 2.62 19.14 -9.31
N SER A 262 1.57 19.10 -10.14
CA SER A 262 1.61 19.54 -11.55
C SER A 262 1.52 21.06 -11.74
N GLY A 263 1.12 21.81 -10.70
CA GLY A 263 0.98 23.27 -10.79
C GLY A 263 0.25 23.88 -9.59
N SER A 264 -0.26 25.10 -9.77
CA SER A 264 -1.08 25.79 -8.76
C SER A 264 -2.53 25.80 -9.24
N PRO A 265 -3.36 24.83 -8.82
CA PRO A 265 -4.74 24.75 -9.27
C PRO A 265 -5.60 25.89 -8.69
N ASP A 266 -6.66 26.24 -9.38
CA ASP A 266 -7.80 26.93 -8.78
C ASP A 266 -8.43 25.98 -7.76
N TRP A 267 -8.33 26.31 -6.50
CA TRP A 267 -8.78 25.44 -5.40
C TRP A 267 -10.31 25.27 -5.37
N ALA A 268 -11.07 26.29 -5.78
CA ALA A 268 -12.53 26.23 -5.82
C ALA A 268 -12.99 25.32 -6.96
N ALA A 269 -12.42 25.50 -8.15
CA ALA A 269 -12.68 24.63 -9.30
C ALA A 269 -12.26 23.18 -9.00
N LEU A 270 -11.07 22.97 -8.44
CA LEU A 270 -10.59 21.64 -8.07
C LEU A 270 -11.51 20.95 -7.04
N ALA A 271 -12.01 21.70 -6.04
CA ALA A 271 -12.94 21.13 -5.06
C ALA A 271 -14.24 20.69 -5.74
N ALA A 272 -14.80 21.49 -6.63
CA ALA A 272 -15.99 21.16 -7.40
C ALA A 272 -15.76 19.92 -8.29
N ASP A 273 -14.68 19.87 -9.05
CA ASP A 273 -14.31 18.77 -9.94
C ASP A 273 -14.13 17.44 -9.20
N LEU A 274 -13.62 17.50 -7.97
CA LEU A 274 -13.42 16.33 -7.12
C LEU A 274 -14.66 15.99 -6.26
N GLY A 275 -15.78 16.72 -6.42
CA GLY A 275 -17.04 16.46 -5.73
C GLY A 275 -17.04 16.82 -4.25
N TYR A 276 -16.20 17.75 -3.83
CA TYR A 276 -16.29 18.37 -2.52
C TYR A 276 -17.36 19.47 -2.52
N SER A 277 -18.04 19.66 -1.39
CA SER A 277 -19.07 20.71 -1.26
C SER A 277 -18.50 22.11 -1.43
N ASP A 278 -17.25 22.31 -1.03
CA ASP A 278 -16.53 23.59 -1.08
C ASP A 278 -15.00 23.37 -0.89
N GLN A 279 -14.24 24.42 -1.11
CA GLN A 279 -12.80 24.44 -0.90
C GLN A 279 -12.39 24.13 0.55
N ALA A 280 -13.20 24.55 1.55
CA ALA A 280 -12.88 24.29 2.95
C ALA A 280 -13.00 22.80 3.29
N HIS A 281 -13.96 22.09 2.70
CA HIS A 281 -14.09 20.64 2.83
C HIS A 281 -12.89 19.92 2.21
N LEU A 282 -12.48 20.25 0.99
CA LEU A 282 -11.26 19.74 0.37
C LEU A 282 -10.04 20.00 1.26
N SER A 283 -9.90 21.22 1.80
CA SER A 283 -8.76 21.62 2.63
C SER A 283 -8.69 20.84 3.92
N ARG A 284 -9.82 20.57 4.56
CA ARG A 284 -9.89 19.74 5.78
C ARG A 284 -9.49 18.29 5.51
N ASP A 285 -10.02 17.68 4.46
CA ASP A 285 -9.68 16.30 4.09
C ASP A 285 -8.21 16.18 3.69
N PHE A 286 -7.70 17.13 2.93
CA PHE A 286 -6.30 17.18 2.51
C PHE A 286 -5.36 17.28 3.73
N ALA A 287 -5.67 18.22 4.65
CA ALA A 287 -4.87 18.43 5.86
C ALA A 287 -4.94 17.24 6.82
N ALA A 288 -6.10 16.60 6.94
CA ALA A 288 -6.26 15.40 7.79
C ALA A 288 -5.38 14.23 7.35
N VAL A 289 -5.04 14.15 6.05
CA VAL A 289 -4.23 13.04 5.52
C VAL A 289 -2.77 13.43 5.33
N THR A 290 -2.48 14.66 4.86
CA THR A 290 -1.12 15.10 4.54
C THR A 290 -0.43 15.86 5.68
N GLY A 291 -1.18 16.27 6.70
CA GLY A 291 -0.71 17.14 7.78
C GLY A 291 -0.55 18.61 7.37
N ARG A 292 -0.91 18.98 6.13
CA ARG A 292 -0.73 20.33 5.56
C ARG A 292 -1.98 20.77 4.81
N THR A 293 -2.27 22.07 4.80
CA THR A 293 -3.30 22.61 3.88
C THR A 293 -2.82 22.48 2.43
N PRO A 294 -3.71 22.40 1.43
CA PRO A 294 -3.35 22.36 0.02
C PRO A 294 -2.39 23.49 -0.39
N THR A 295 -2.68 24.71 0.04
CA THR A 295 -1.83 25.90 -0.23
C THR A 295 -0.47 25.79 0.47
N GLY A 296 -0.43 25.32 1.72
CA GLY A 296 0.81 25.09 2.46
C GLY A 296 1.67 24.02 1.80
N TYR A 297 1.03 22.94 1.30
CA TYR A 297 1.71 21.90 0.56
C TYR A 297 2.28 22.42 -0.77
N ALA A 298 1.49 23.17 -1.56
CA ALA A 298 1.95 23.78 -2.81
C ALA A 298 3.19 24.69 -2.61
N ARG A 299 3.23 25.46 -1.50
CA ARG A 299 4.41 26.30 -1.16
C ARG A 299 5.64 25.47 -0.83
N SER A 300 5.48 24.29 -0.20
CA SER A 300 6.61 23.45 0.18
C SER A 300 7.26 22.69 -0.98
N LEU A 301 6.66 22.71 -2.17
CA LEU A 301 7.20 22.12 -3.41
C LEU A 301 8.00 23.10 -4.27
N ARG A 302 7.93 24.41 -3.96
CA ARG A 302 8.69 25.48 -4.62
C ARG A 302 10.07 25.65 -3.98
#